data_5ad4d6bd71040ac988c17e684b141fc3
#
_entry.id   5ad4d6bd71040ac988c17e684b141fc3
#
_cell.length_a   1.000
_cell.length_b   1.000
_cell.length_c   1.000
_cell.angle_alpha   90.00
_cell.angle_beta   90.00
_cell.angle_gamma   90.00
#
_symmetry.space_group_name_H-M   'P 1'
#
loop_
_entity.id
_entity.type
_entity.pdbx_description
1 polymer ?
#
loop_
_entity_poly.entity_id
_entity_poly.type
_entity_poly.pdbx_seq_one_letter_code
_entity_poly.pdbx_strand_id
1 'polypeptide(L)'
;MFRFFSAALASITKSILFPGPVSVPYSVVTDICNYPLFLDGCEKVEVLASAPIQESDKKDTRDGTELVTAKITVGFGGHTYEMTTRNQNRHLESVSMVMISGPFESFKGEWSFSSYGAQGCQIDIDISYVVSGLLGKAIKLVQGKIVDKTVSSFTKRFDWALSRK
;
A
#
# COMPACT_ATOMS: atom_id res chain seq x y z
N MET A 1 -2.44 36.41 14.90
CA MET A 1 -3.48 35.73 14.10
C MET A 1 -2.89 34.41 13.65
N PHE A 2 -3.21 33.32 14.36
CA PHE A 2 -2.78 31.99 13.99
C PHE A 2 -3.65 31.49 12.83
N ARG A 3 -3.09 31.45 11.62
CA ARG A 3 -3.69 30.66 10.55
C ARG A 3 -3.48 29.20 10.89
N PHE A 4 -4.53 28.55 11.38
CA PHE A 4 -4.60 27.10 11.36
C PHE A 4 -4.64 26.69 9.88
N PHE A 5 -3.52 26.29 9.32
CA PHE A 5 -3.53 25.51 8.09
C PHE A 5 -4.16 24.18 8.45
N SER A 6 -5.45 24.09 8.22
CA SER A 6 -6.17 22.84 8.30
C SER A 6 -5.57 21.93 7.21
N ALA A 7 -4.68 21.03 7.59
CA ALA A 7 -4.24 19.98 6.71
C ALA A 7 -5.45 19.10 6.38
N ALA A 8 -5.87 19.09 5.12
CA ALA A 8 -7.05 18.35 4.71
C ALA A 8 -6.70 16.86 4.60
N LEU A 9 -7.55 15.99 5.18
CA LEU A 9 -7.51 14.55 4.97
C LEU A 9 -7.88 14.25 3.51
N ALA A 10 -6.98 13.59 2.77
CA ALA A 10 -7.28 13.01 1.47
C ALA A 10 -7.66 11.54 1.64
N SER A 11 -8.68 11.10 0.93
CA SER A 11 -9.13 9.71 0.91
C SER A 11 -9.33 9.25 -0.53
N ILE A 12 -8.79 8.08 -0.85
CA ILE A 12 -8.82 7.48 -2.19
C ILE A 12 -9.31 6.06 -2.05
N THR A 13 -10.35 5.71 -2.80
CA THR A 13 -10.88 4.36 -2.88
C THR A 13 -10.84 3.88 -4.32
N LYS A 14 -10.32 2.67 -4.55
CA LYS A 14 -10.30 2.00 -5.85
C LYS A 14 -10.68 0.55 -5.69
N SER A 15 -11.32 -0.01 -6.72
CA SER A 15 -11.64 -1.44 -6.83
C SER A 15 -11.09 -2.00 -8.13
N ILE A 16 -10.51 -3.20 -8.05
CA ILE A 16 -9.97 -3.94 -9.19
C ILE A 16 -10.66 -5.30 -9.22
N LEU A 17 -11.21 -5.69 -10.38
CA LEU A 17 -11.64 -7.07 -10.65
C LEU A 17 -10.49 -7.78 -11.35
N PHE A 18 -10.10 -8.94 -10.84
CA PHE A 18 -8.98 -9.72 -11.34
C PHE A 18 -9.44 -11.14 -11.69
N PRO A 19 -9.15 -11.64 -12.93
CA PRO A 19 -9.61 -12.94 -13.39
C PRO A 19 -8.72 -14.10 -12.93
N GLY A 20 -8.43 -14.15 -11.64
CA GLY A 20 -7.58 -15.16 -11.02
C GLY A 20 -7.83 -15.29 -9.52
N PRO A 21 -7.18 -16.26 -8.86
CA PRO A 21 -7.36 -16.49 -7.43
C PRO A 21 -6.76 -15.36 -6.59
N VAL A 22 -7.30 -15.16 -5.40
CA VAL A 22 -6.85 -14.17 -4.42
C VAL A 22 -5.36 -14.29 -4.11
N SER A 23 -4.81 -15.50 -4.14
CA SER A 23 -3.38 -15.76 -3.84
C SER A 23 -2.43 -14.99 -4.77
N VAL A 24 -2.83 -14.68 -5.98
CA VAL A 24 -1.99 -13.95 -6.94
C VAL A 24 -1.83 -12.48 -6.54
N PRO A 25 -2.90 -11.66 -6.46
CA PRO A 25 -2.73 -10.27 -6.05
C PRO A 25 -2.22 -10.14 -4.61
N TYR A 26 -2.64 -11.03 -3.69
CA TYR A 26 -2.12 -11.02 -2.32
C TYR A 26 -0.60 -11.21 -2.28
N SER A 27 -0.06 -12.18 -3.01
CA SER A 27 1.38 -12.43 -3.06
C SER A 27 2.16 -11.23 -3.65
N VAL A 28 1.63 -10.56 -4.65
CA VAL A 28 2.24 -9.37 -5.24
C VAL A 28 2.25 -8.20 -4.26
N VAL A 29 1.14 -7.95 -3.57
CA VAL A 29 1.02 -6.83 -2.61
C VAL A 29 1.90 -7.03 -1.37
N THR A 30 2.07 -8.27 -0.92
CA THR A 30 2.92 -8.58 0.24
C THR A 30 4.40 -8.66 -0.10
N ASP A 31 4.76 -8.84 -1.36
CA ASP A 31 6.16 -8.89 -1.83
C ASP A 31 6.73 -7.49 -2.07
N ILE A 32 6.80 -6.72 -0.98
CA ILE A 32 7.19 -5.30 -1.02
C ILE A 32 8.63 -5.06 -1.50
N CYS A 33 9.53 -6.02 -1.32
CA CYS A 33 10.92 -5.92 -1.79
C CYS A 33 11.03 -5.82 -3.31
N ASN A 34 10.04 -6.31 -4.03
CA ASN A 34 9.97 -6.25 -5.48
C ASN A 34 9.23 -5.02 -6.05
N TYR A 35 8.71 -4.15 -5.20
CA TYR A 35 8.03 -2.91 -5.64
C TYR A 35 8.90 -2.04 -6.56
N PRO A 36 10.21 -1.86 -6.32
CA PRO A 36 11.06 -1.08 -7.23
C PRO A 36 11.11 -1.61 -8.67
N LEU A 37 10.77 -2.89 -8.88
CA LEU A 37 10.77 -3.50 -10.21
C LEU A 37 9.60 -3.08 -11.08
N PHE A 38 8.48 -2.63 -10.48
CA PHE A 38 7.27 -2.33 -11.25
C PHE A 38 6.51 -1.07 -10.82
N LEU A 39 6.75 -0.55 -9.60
CA LEU A 39 6.14 0.70 -9.15
C LEU A 39 7.01 1.89 -9.51
N ASP A 40 6.45 2.75 -10.34
CA ASP A 40 7.08 4.00 -10.72
C ASP A 40 7.29 4.91 -9.50
N GLY A 41 8.49 5.46 -9.38
CA GLY A 41 8.87 6.29 -8.24
C GLY A 41 9.31 5.52 -6.99
N CYS A 42 9.06 4.21 -6.90
CA CYS A 42 9.60 3.39 -5.81
C CYS A 42 11.05 3.00 -6.14
N GLU A 43 12.00 3.57 -5.44
CA GLU A 43 13.42 3.39 -5.73
C GLU A 43 14.04 2.23 -4.95
N LYS A 44 13.62 2.06 -3.69
CA LYS A 44 14.17 1.06 -2.78
C LYS A 44 13.15 0.68 -1.70
N VAL A 45 13.17 -0.58 -1.31
CA VAL A 45 12.47 -1.08 -0.13
C VAL A 45 13.42 -1.91 0.72
N GLU A 46 13.47 -1.63 2.02
CA GLU A 46 14.22 -2.39 3.02
C GLU A 46 13.26 -2.90 4.08
N VAL A 47 13.20 -4.20 4.26
CA VAL A 47 12.48 -4.80 5.40
C VAL A 47 13.35 -4.68 6.64
N LEU A 48 12.90 -3.93 7.63
CA LEU A 48 13.62 -3.69 8.89
C LEU A 48 13.30 -4.77 9.93
N ALA A 49 12.07 -5.28 9.93
CA ALA A 49 11.62 -6.34 10.80
C ALA A 49 10.43 -7.08 10.18
N SER A 50 10.35 -8.37 10.39
CA SER A 50 9.23 -9.20 10.00
C SER A 50 9.04 -10.29 11.06
N ALA A 51 7.81 -10.42 11.57
CA ALA A 51 7.46 -11.40 12.58
C ALA A 51 6.01 -11.85 12.46
N PRO A 52 5.71 -13.14 12.65
CA PRO A 52 4.34 -13.58 12.85
C PRO A 52 3.80 -12.98 14.16
N ILE A 53 2.51 -12.66 14.21
CA ILE A 53 1.87 -12.26 15.47
C ILE A 53 1.75 -13.49 16.36
N GLN A 54 2.35 -13.43 17.54
CA GLN A 54 2.31 -14.52 18.50
C GLN A 54 0.95 -14.61 19.23
N GLU A 55 0.60 -15.81 19.68
CA GLU A 55 -0.68 -16.11 20.33
C GLU A 55 -1.00 -15.30 21.58
N SER A 56 0.02 -14.78 22.27
CA SER A 56 -0.15 -13.97 23.49
C SER A 56 -0.82 -12.61 23.26
N ASP A 57 -0.78 -12.10 22.05
CA ASP A 57 -1.37 -10.80 21.69
C ASP A 57 -2.77 -10.94 21.08
N LYS A 58 -3.30 -12.18 21.10
CA LYS A 58 -4.60 -12.52 20.53
C LYS A 58 -5.77 -11.96 21.34
N LYS A 59 -6.26 -10.79 20.91
CA LYS A 59 -7.69 -10.51 21.10
C LYS A 59 -8.49 -10.66 19.81
N ASP A 60 -7.82 -10.72 18.65
CA ASP A 60 -8.53 -10.74 17.35
C ASP A 60 -7.67 -11.22 16.15
N THR A 61 -6.65 -12.05 16.36
CA THR A 61 -5.79 -12.50 15.24
C THR A 61 -6.14 -13.91 14.81
N ARG A 62 -6.72 -14.03 13.63
CA ARG A 62 -6.82 -15.29 12.89
C ARG A 62 -5.42 -15.79 12.54
N ASP A 63 -5.23 -17.10 12.47
CA ASP A 63 -3.97 -17.72 12.06
C ASP A 63 -3.44 -17.13 10.75
N GLY A 64 -2.14 -16.86 10.68
CA GLY A 64 -1.47 -16.38 9.49
C GLY A 64 -1.35 -14.86 9.35
N THR A 65 -1.39 -14.11 10.44
CA THR A 65 -1.09 -12.67 10.42
C THR A 65 0.40 -12.42 10.64
N GLU A 66 0.97 -11.58 9.80
CA GLU A 66 2.38 -11.17 9.86
C GLU A 66 2.48 -9.65 10.03
N LEU A 67 3.39 -9.19 10.88
CA LEU A 67 3.78 -7.79 10.99
C LEU A 67 5.09 -7.55 10.26
N VAL A 68 5.11 -6.57 9.35
CA VAL A 68 6.29 -6.19 8.60
C VAL A 68 6.55 -4.70 8.80
N THR A 69 7.75 -4.36 9.23
CA THR A 69 8.22 -2.96 9.27
C THR A 69 9.20 -2.77 8.13
N ALA A 70 8.95 -1.79 7.28
CA ALA A 70 9.74 -1.53 6.09
C ALA A 70 10.03 -0.04 5.91
N LYS A 71 11.19 0.25 5.34
CA LYS A 71 11.57 1.58 4.86
C LYS A 71 11.47 1.62 3.35
N ILE A 72 10.68 2.54 2.84
CA ILE A 72 10.41 2.74 1.42
C ILE A 72 11.02 4.07 1.00
N THR A 73 11.83 4.04 -0.06
CA THR A 73 12.42 5.23 -0.67
C THR A 73 11.67 5.55 -1.96
N VAL A 74 11.14 6.76 -2.05
CA VAL A 74 10.30 7.22 -3.16
C VAL A 74 10.87 8.49 -3.77
N GLY A 75 11.02 8.50 -5.09
CA GLY A 75 11.33 9.70 -5.88
C GLY A 75 10.06 10.42 -6.32
N PHE A 76 9.99 11.71 -6.08
CA PHE A 76 8.88 12.55 -6.50
C PHE A 76 9.34 14.00 -6.71
N GLY A 77 9.01 14.59 -7.87
CA GLY A 77 9.31 15.99 -8.17
C GLY A 77 10.79 16.36 -8.10
N GLY A 78 11.69 15.45 -8.47
CA GLY A 78 13.14 15.65 -8.40
C GLY A 78 13.74 15.48 -7.00
N HIS A 79 12.94 15.09 -6.02
CA HIS A 79 13.36 14.83 -4.64
C HIS A 79 13.15 13.36 -4.26
N THR A 80 13.93 12.92 -3.28
CA THR A 80 13.82 11.58 -2.69
C THR A 80 13.26 11.69 -1.28
N TYR A 81 12.27 10.86 -0.99
CA TYR A 81 11.63 10.78 0.33
C TYR A 81 11.76 9.38 0.89
N GLU A 82 11.97 9.28 2.19
CA GLU A 82 11.94 8.01 2.91
C GLU A 82 10.71 7.93 3.81
N MET A 83 10.03 6.81 3.76
CA MET A 83 8.86 6.52 4.58
C MET A 83 9.05 5.17 5.26
N THR A 84 8.90 5.12 6.56
CA THR A 84 8.87 3.87 7.32
C THR A 84 7.43 3.50 7.63
N THR A 85 7.05 2.28 7.30
CA THR A 85 5.70 1.77 7.48
C THR A 85 5.70 0.53 8.36
N ARG A 86 4.57 0.32 9.03
CA ARG A 86 4.22 -0.96 9.67
C ARG A 86 3.04 -1.54 8.93
N ASN A 87 3.25 -2.73 8.38
CA ASN A 87 2.26 -3.46 7.62
C ASN A 87 1.76 -4.64 8.43
N GLN A 88 0.46 -4.86 8.41
CA GLN A 88 -0.17 -6.06 8.96
C GLN A 88 -0.76 -6.85 7.80
N ASN A 89 -0.19 -8.01 7.54
CA ASN A 89 -0.60 -8.91 6.47
C ASN A 89 -1.47 -10.02 7.05
N ARG A 90 -2.76 -10.00 6.77
CA ARG A 90 -3.70 -11.08 7.09
C ARG A 90 -3.81 -12.00 5.89
N HIS A 91 -3.37 -13.23 6.05
CA HIS A 91 -3.21 -14.18 4.94
C HIS A 91 -4.46 -14.28 4.05
N LEU A 92 -4.31 -13.92 2.78
CA LEU A 92 -5.35 -13.91 1.74
C LEU A 92 -6.59 -13.02 2.02
N GLU A 93 -6.57 -12.21 3.08
CA GLU A 93 -7.69 -11.36 3.45
C GLU A 93 -7.40 -9.88 3.24
N SER A 94 -6.32 -9.38 3.83
CA SER A 94 -5.99 -7.95 3.77
C SER A 94 -4.52 -7.65 4.04
N VAL A 95 -4.10 -6.49 3.56
CA VAL A 95 -2.82 -5.88 3.90
C VAL A 95 -3.11 -4.45 4.35
N SER A 96 -2.87 -4.14 5.60
CA SER A 96 -2.95 -2.77 6.11
C SER A 96 -1.56 -2.19 6.33
N MET A 97 -1.41 -0.92 6.00
CA MET A 97 -0.17 -0.18 6.09
C MET A 97 -0.39 1.12 6.87
N VAL A 98 0.45 1.39 7.85
CA VAL A 98 0.46 2.65 8.59
C VAL A 98 1.86 3.22 8.56
N MET A 99 1.99 4.50 8.22
CA MET A 99 3.27 5.21 8.32
C MET A 99 3.66 5.43 9.77
N ILE A 100 4.90 5.07 10.13
CA ILE A 100 5.52 5.35 11.43
C ILE A 100 6.28 6.66 11.37
N SER A 101 7.02 6.88 10.29
CA SER A 101 7.77 8.10 10.01
C SER A 101 7.84 8.37 8.53
N GLY A 102 7.88 9.63 8.12
CA GLY A 102 7.95 9.99 6.72
C GLY A 102 7.45 11.40 6.44
N PRO A 103 7.26 11.74 5.15
CA PRO A 103 6.97 13.10 4.72
C PRO A 103 5.50 13.54 4.92
N PHE A 104 4.61 12.61 5.26
CA PHE A 104 3.21 12.90 5.57
C PHE A 104 3.03 13.21 7.06
N GLU A 105 1.96 13.90 7.41
CA GLU A 105 1.52 14.00 8.81
C GLU A 105 0.88 12.70 9.26
N SER A 106 0.12 12.06 8.37
CA SER A 106 -0.38 10.70 8.54
C SER A 106 -0.54 10.02 7.19
N PHE A 107 -0.39 8.71 7.17
CA PHE A 107 -0.64 7.88 6.00
C PHE A 107 -1.13 6.50 6.43
N LYS A 108 -2.23 6.05 5.84
CA LYS A 108 -2.79 4.71 5.99
C LYS A 108 -3.18 4.18 4.63
N GLY A 109 -2.90 2.91 4.40
CA GLY A 109 -3.37 2.18 3.22
C GLY A 109 -3.95 0.84 3.64
N GLU A 110 -4.98 0.40 2.95
CA GLU A 110 -5.56 -0.93 3.13
C GLU A 110 -5.88 -1.55 1.79
N TRP A 111 -5.49 -2.80 1.65
CA TRP A 111 -5.84 -3.69 0.56
C TRP A 111 -6.74 -4.78 1.13
N SER A 112 -7.92 -4.95 0.58
CA SER A 112 -8.85 -6.02 0.95
C SER A 112 -9.06 -6.94 -0.25
N PHE A 113 -9.04 -8.24 0.00
CA PHE A 113 -9.14 -9.26 -1.04
C PHE A 113 -10.37 -10.12 -0.78
N SER A 114 -11.19 -10.31 -1.79
CA SER A 114 -12.37 -11.17 -1.71
C SER A 114 -12.57 -11.97 -2.99
N SER A 115 -13.07 -13.18 -2.88
CA SER A 115 -13.44 -13.98 -4.04
C SER A 115 -14.62 -13.35 -4.78
N TYR A 116 -14.56 -13.34 -6.10
CA TYR A 116 -15.60 -12.82 -6.97
C TYR A 116 -15.93 -13.86 -8.05
N GLY A 117 -17.12 -14.44 -7.98
CA GLY A 117 -17.47 -15.57 -8.83
C GLY A 117 -16.64 -16.82 -8.57
N ALA A 118 -16.61 -17.77 -9.52
CA ALA A 118 -15.96 -19.06 -9.34
C ALA A 118 -14.43 -19.02 -9.44
N GLN A 119 -13.86 -18.08 -10.17
CA GLN A 119 -12.43 -18.07 -10.51
C GLN A 119 -11.77 -16.69 -10.42
N GLY A 120 -12.51 -15.66 -10.08
CA GLY A 120 -12.01 -14.29 -9.95
C GLY A 120 -11.93 -13.79 -8.52
N CYS A 121 -11.34 -12.62 -8.36
CA CYS A 121 -11.35 -11.89 -7.08
C CYS A 121 -11.53 -10.40 -7.29
N GLN A 122 -11.95 -9.74 -6.21
CA GLN A 122 -12.04 -8.29 -6.12
C GLN A 122 -10.98 -7.81 -5.13
N ILE A 123 -10.29 -6.76 -5.52
CA ILE A 123 -9.29 -6.09 -4.69
C ILE A 123 -9.78 -4.67 -4.45
N ASP A 124 -10.05 -4.33 -3.21
CA ASP A 124 -10.42 -2.99 -2.80
C ASP A 124 -9.22 -2.31 -2.14
N ILE A 125 -8.98 -1.06 -2.52
CA ILE A 125 -7.85 -0.26 -2.07
C ILE A 125 -8.40 1.01 -1.45
N ASP A 126 -8.09 1.23 -0.18
CA ASP A 126 -8.41 2.45 0.55
C ASP A 126 -7.12 3.10 1.03
N ILE A 127 -6.89 4.35 0.62
CA ILE A 127 -5.74 5.13 1.05
C ILE A 127 -6.25 6.44 1.65
N SER A 128 -5.75 6.79 2.82
CA SER A 128 -5.98 8.10 3.44
C SER A 128 -4.66 8.69 3.92
N TYR A 129 -4.50 9.98 3.70
CA TYR A 129 -3.30 10.69 4.12
C TYR A 129 -3.57 12.15 4.43
N VAL A 130 -2.68 12.73 5.24
CA VAL A 130 -2.62 14.15 5.52
C VAL A 130 -1.19 14.61 5.19
N VAL A 131 -1.09 15.60 4.33
CA VAL A 131 0.18 16.20 3.94
C VAL A 131 0.02 17.71 3.81
N SER A 132 1.02 18.46 4.28
CA SER A 132 1.01 19.91 4.29
C SER A 132 2.18 20.51 3.51
N GLY A 133 2.23 21.84 3.43
CA GLY A 133 3.31 22.57 2.81
C GLY A 133 3.39 22.42 1.28
N LEU A 134 4.59 22.60 0.74
CA LEU A 134 4.85 22.54 -0.71
C LEU A 134 4.62 21.14 -1.27
N LEU A 135 5.01 20.09 -0.52
CA LEU A 135 4.77 18.71 -0.92
C LEU A 135 3.27 18.42 -1.05
N GLY A 136 2.46 18.90 -0.10
CA GLY A 136 1.01 18.74 -0.16
C GLY A 136 0.38 19.41 -1.38
N LYS A 137 0.84 20.60 -1.73
CA LYS A 137 0.39 21.31 -2.94
C LYS A 137 0.79 20.55 -4.20
N ALA A 138 2.01 20.06 -4.28
CA ALA A 138 2.51 19.31 -5.43
C ALA A 138 1.76 17.98 -5.61
N ILE A 139 1.53 17.22 -4.55
CA ILE A 139 0.79 15.96 -4.60
C ILE A 139 -0.66 16.21 -5.04
N LYS A 140 -1.33 17.24 -4.50
CA LYS A 140 -2.72 17.57 -4.87
C LYS A 140 -2.90 17.81 -6.37
N LEU A 141 -1.91 18.41 -7.03
CA LEU A 141 -1.96 18.68 -8.48
C LEU A 141 -1.91 17.41 -9.34
N VAL A 142 -1.24 16.35 -8.86
CA VAL A 142 -0.95 15.14 -9.65
C VAL A 142 -1.54 13.87 -9.05
N GLN A 143 -2.30 13.99 -7.97
CA GLN A 143 -2.84 12.87 -7.19
C GLN A 143 -3.55 11.83 -8.07
N GLY A 144 -4.43 12.27 -8.97
CA GLY A 144 -5.15 11.36 -9.86
C GLY A 144 -4.21 10.54 -10.76
N LYS A 145 -3.20 11.18 -11.33
CA LYS A 145 -2.20 10.48 -12.17
C LYS A 145 -1.36 9.49 -11.37
N ILE A 146 -0.95 9.85 -10.15
CA ILE A 146 -0.18 8.95 -9.26
C ILE A 146 -1.01 7.71 -8.95
N VAL A 147 -2.27 7.90 -8.55
CA VAL A 147 -3.18 6.80 -8.21
C VAL A 147 -3.42 5.89 -9.40
N ASP A 148 -3.81 6.45 -10.54
CA ASP A 148 -4.11 5.66 -11.74
C ASP A 148 -2.88 4.88 -12.22
N LYS A 149 -1.70 5.49 -12.16
CA LYS A 149 -0.44 4.85 -12.53
C LYS A 149 -0.07 3.72 -11.57
N THR A 150 -0.26 3.92 -10.29
CA THR A 150 -0.01 2.90 -9.25
C THR A 150 -0.95 1.71 -9.42
N VAL A 151 -2.25 1.95 -9.57
CA VAL A 151 -3.25 0.90 -9.81
C VAL A 151 -2.93 0.12 -11.08
N SER A 152 -2.60 0.82 -12.17
CA SER A 152 -2.20 0.19 -13.43
C SER A 152 -0.94 -0.68 -13.27
N SER A 153 0.05 -0.22 -12.54
CA SER A 153 1.29 -0.97 -12.29
C SER A 153 1.03 -2.26 -11.51
N PHE A 154 0.20 -2.20 -10.47
CA PHE A 154 -0.22 -3.39 -9.73
C PHE A 154 -1.02 -4.36 -10.61
N THR A 155 -1.98 -3.87 -11.37
CA THR A 155 -2.80 -4.71 -12.26
C THR A 155 -1.94 -5.46 -13.27
N LYS A 156 -1.01 -4.77 -13.91
CA LYS A 156 -0.05 -5.41 -14.84
C LYS A 156 0.83 -6.44 -14.13
N ARG A 157 1.22 -6.17 -12.89
CA ARG A 157 2.04 -7.11 -12.11
C ARG A 157 1.23 -8.34 -11.69
N PHE A 158 -0.06 -8.20 -11.40
CA PHE A 158 -0.97 -9.33 -11.16
C PHE A 158 -1.09 -10.23 -12.40
N ASP A 159 -1.28 -9.63 -13.57
CA ASP A 159 -1.35 -10.37 -14.85
C ASP A 159 -0.05 -11.12 -15.13
N TRP A 160 1.07 -10.45 -14.92
CA TRP A 160 2.40 -11.06 -15.05
C TRP A 160 2.58 -12.25 -14.09
N ALA A 161 2.19 -12.11 -12.84
CA ALA A 161 2.28 -13.17 -11.83
C ALA A 161 1.35 -14.35 -12.14
N LEU A 162 0.14 -14.09 -12.65
CA LEU A 162 -0.79 -15.12 -13.08
C LEU A 162 -0.23 -15.96 -14.24
N SER A 163 0.42 -15.31 -15.20
CA SER A 163 0.99 -16.00 -16.38
C SER A 163 2.16 -16.93 -16.07
N ARG A 164 2.70 -16.86 -14.86
CA ARG A 164 3.86 -17.66 -14.42
C ARG A 164 3.51 -18.84 -13.52
N LYS A 165 2.24 -19.07 -13.28
CA LYS A 165 1.74 -20.22 -12.51
C LYS A 165 1.51 -21.44 -13.37
#